data_0f214d03e08878c558361918e0b916af
#
_entry.id   0f214d03e08878c558361918e0b916af
#
_cell.length_a   1.000
_cell.length_b   1.000
_cell.length_c   1.000
_cell.angle_alpha   90.00
_cell.angle_beta   90.00
_cell.angle_gamma   90.00
#
_symmetry.space_group_name_H-M   'P 1'
#
loop_
_entity.id
_entity.type
_entity.pdbx_description
1 polymer ?
#
loop_
_entity_poly.entity_id
_entity_poly.type
_entity_poly.pdbx_seq_one_letter_code
_entity_poly.pdbx_strand_id
1 'polypeptide(L)'
;MIILALAAVMVRLSYVSGQPEAAPPGTVTTSEVVNRSEELVGKSVTVRSKPLQTVGSTSFTVSDRQYFGGEPILVINASGQPFDLPSDGNTEVQITGEVRNLVLPDIEREFNLKLQEEYYGDYVGKPAIIARSITLAPAPAEIATKPNSYYGKKLVVTGAVENIQSPVLFSLQKNQLLDGSGLLVLLKTPPTVAINEGQIVAVVGVVRPFVAAEVEREYKVNWDLKVKRQLETAYKNRPILLAEAVYPSESL
;
A
#
# COMPACT_ATOMS: atom_id res chain seq x y z
N MET A 1 -57.05 -30.73 12.10
CA MET A 1 -56.66 -29.50 11.41
C MET A 1 -55.25 -29.17 11.86
N ILE A 2 -54.25 -29.58 11.10
CA ILE A 2 -52.84 -29.45 11.44
C ILE A 2 -52.28 -28.29 10.60
N ILE A 3 -51.88 -27.22 11.27
CA ILE A 3 -51.26 -26.05 10.62
C ILE A 3 -49.76 -26.32 10.57
N LEU A 4 -49.23 -26.54 9.38
CA LEU A 4 -47.77 -26.60 9.12
C LEU A 4 -47.26 -25.18 8.99
N ALA A 5 -46.42 -24.74 9.95
CA ALA A 5 -45.66 -23.50 9.86
C ALA A 5 -44.39 -23.74 9.04
N LEU A 6 -44.34 -23.19 7.84
CA LEU A 6 -43.12 -23.16 7.01
C LEU A 6 -42.19 -22.03 7.54
N ALA A 7 -41.11 -22.40 8.19
CA ALA A 7 -40.06 -21.47 8.55
C ALA A 7 -39.17 -21.20 7.31
N ALA A 8 -39.32 -20.04 6.70
CA ALA A 8 -38.45 -19.58 5.64
C ALA A 8 -37.14 -19.10 6.26
N VAL A 9 -36.08 -19.88 6.11
CA VAL A 9 -34.70 -19.46 6.43
C VAL A 9 -34.21 -18.50 5.35
N MET A 10 -34.29 -17.21 5.61
CA MET A 10 -33.64 -16.21 4.77
C MET A 10 -32.14 -16.25 5.03
N VAL A 11 -31.38 -16.89 4.15
CA VAL A 11 -29.93 -16.73 4.05
C VAL A 11 -29.69 -15.32 3.50
N ARG A 12 -29.37 -14.40 4.40
CA ARG A 12 -28.80 -13.09 3.99
C ARG A 12 -27.41 -13.33 3.42
N LEU A 13 -27.31 -13.44 2.10
CA LEU A 13 -26.05 -13.18 1.40
C LEU A 13 -25.71 -11.71 1.63
N SER A 14 -24.80 -11.45 2.55
CA SER A 14 -24.14 -10.16 2.67
C SER A 14 -23.28 -9.98 1.42
N TYR A 15 -23.83 -9.33 0.41
CA TYR A 15 -23.05 -8.70 -0.62
C TYR A 15 -22.19 -7.65 0.09
N VAL A 16 -20.92 -7.94 0.29
CA VAL A 16 -19.92 -6.92 0.55
C VAL A 16 -19.82 -6.13 -0.76
N SER A 17 -20.68 -5.14 -0.90
CA SER A 17 -20.48 -4.07 -1.87
C SER A 17 -19.20 -3.37 -1.46
N GLY A 18 -18.12 -3.60 -2.21
CA GLY A 18 -16.88 -2.87 -2.04
C GLY A 18 -17.17 -1.38 -2.21
N GLN A 19 -17.34 -0.68 -1.10
CA GLN A 19 -17.21 0.76 -1.11
C GLN A 19 -15.80 1.06 -1.64
N PRO A 20 -15.64 2.03 -2.54
CA PRO A 20 -14.32 2.49 -2.92
C PRO A 20 -13.58 2.83 -1.64
N GLU A 21 -12.45 2.16 -1.42
CA GLU A 21 -11.58 2.41 -0.27
C GLU A 21 -11.31 3.93 -0.24
N ALA A 22 -11.66 4.58 0.87
CA ALA A 22 -11.47 6.02 1.00
C ALA A 22 -10.00 6.34 0.76
N ALA A 23 -9.73 7.44 0.09
CA ALA A 23 -8.37 7.91 -0.11
C ALA A 23 -7.62 7.87 1.23
N PRO A 24 -6.37 7.36 1.27
CA PRO A 24 -5.62 7.31 2.50
C PRO A 24 -5.54 8.72 3.13
N PRO A 25 -5.60 8.83 4.47
CA PRO A 25 -5.37 10.11 5.16
C PRO A 25 -4.09 10.77 4.65
N GLY A 26 -3.99 12.09 4.73
CA GLY A 26 -2.84 12.85 4.22
C GLY A 26 -1.51 12.21 4.63
N THR A 27 -0.63 12.05 3.66
CA THR A 27 0.69 11.48 3.89
C THR A 27 1.55 12.49 4.62
N VAL A 28 2.20 12.05 5.69
CA VAL A 28 3.14 12.85 6.49
C VAL A 28 4.46 12.09 6.62
N THR A 29 5.55 12.81 6.85
CA THR A 29 6.86 12.22 7.12
C THR A 29 6.97 11.74 8.56
N THR A 30 7.88 10.79 8.85
CA THR A 30 8.15 10.39 10.23
C THR A 30 8.64 11.57 11.07
N SER A 31 9.43 12.45 10.48
CA SER A 31 9.91 13.69 11.12
C SER A 31 8.75 14.64 11.49
N GLU A 32 7.72 14.76 10.67
CA GLU A 32 6.52 15.54 11.00
C GLU A 32 5.74 14.90 12.15
N VAL A 33 5.61 13.58 12.19
CA VAL A 33 4.93 12.91 13.30
C VAL A 33 5.67 13.16 14.62
N VAL A 34 6.99 13.13 14.63
CA VAL A 34 7.79 13.46 15.83
C VAL A 34 7.62 14.93 16.22
N ASN A 35 7.87 15.85 15.28
CA ASN A 35 7.93 17.29 15.56
C ASN A 35 6.56 17.92 15.86
N ARG A 36 5.48 17.34 15.34
CA ARG A 36 4.10 17.82 15.49
C ARG A 36 3.24 16.82 16.26
N SER A 37 3.86 16.01 17.12
CA SER A 37 3.17 14.95 17.85
C SER A 37 1.97 15.49 18.65
N GLU A 38 2.09 16.64 19.32
CA GLU A 38 0.98 17.26 20.06
C GLU A 38 -0.24 17.55 19.17
N GLU A 39 -0.02 17.92 17.90
CA GLU A 39 -1.09 18.18 16.95
C GLU A 39 -1.66 16.89 16.33
N LEU A 40 -0.83 15.85 16.20
CA LEU A 40 -1.15 14.62 15.47
C LEU A 40 -1.68 13.50 16.37
N VAL A 41 -1.43 13.55 17.68
CA VAL A 41 -2.00 12.56 18.63
C VAL A 41 -3.53 12.53 18.50
N GLY A 42 -4.08 11.31 18.37
CA GLY A 42 -5.49 11.06 18.12
C GLY A 42 -5.93 11.18 16.66
N LYS A 43 -5.02 11.56 15.75
CA LYS A 43 -5.33 11.67 14.32
C LYS A 43 -4.82 10.46 13.54
N SER A 44 -5.55 10.08 12.51
CA SER A 44 -5.10 9.10 11.54
C SER A 44 -4.14 9.75 10.54
N VAL A 45 -3.00 9.10 10.32
CA VAL A 45 -1.96 9.53 9.38
C VAL A 45 -1.57 8.38 8.45
N THR A 46 -1.02 8.72 7.29
CA THR A 46 -0.32 7.78 6.43
C THR A 46 1.14 8.18 6.37
N VAL A 47 2.03 7.25 6.71
CA VAL A 47 3.48 7.44 6.65
C VAL A 47 4.06 6.46 5.66
N ARG A 48 4.99 6.91 4.83
CA ARG A 48 5.79 6.07 3.97
C ARG A 48 7.25 6.20 4.36
N SER A 49 7.87 5.10 4.76
CA SER A 49 9.22 5.12 5.30
C SER A 49 9.86 3.74 5.26
N LYS A 50 11.17 3.68 5.48
CA LYS A 50 11.91 2.43 5.59
C LYS A 50 11.83 1.87 7.00
N PRO A 51 11.52 0.58 7.16
CA PRO A 51 11.65 -0.06 8.45
C PRO A 51 13.12 -0.18 8.84
N LEU A 52 13.42 0.03 10.14
CA LEU A 52 14.79 -0.01 10.67
C LEU A 52 15.05 -1.29 11.46
N GLN A 53 14.26 -1.53 12.50
CA GLN A 53 14.42 -2.71 13.36
C GLN A 53 13.09 -3.20 13.89
N THR A 54 13.00 -4.50 14.13
CA THR A 54 11.87 -5.13 14.80
C THR A 54 11.91 -4.83 16.29
N VAL A 55 10.73 -4.60 16.89
CA VAL A 55 10.52 -4.39 18.32
C VAL A 55 9.45 -5.37 18.79
N GLY A 56 9.83 -6.34 19.63
CA GLY A 56 8.93 -7.44 19.99
C GLY A 56 8.45 -8.24 18.77
N SER A 57 7.27 -8.82 18.85
CA SER A 57 6.72 -9.70 17.80
C SER A 57 5.82 -9.01 16.78
N THR A 58 5.30 -7.83 17.11
CA THR A 58 4.26 -7.13 16.32
C THR A 58 4.61 -5.70 15.97
N SER A 59 5.82 -5.25 16.29
CA SER A 59 6.21 -3.85 16.14
C SER A 59 7.56 -3.69 15.47
N PHE A 60 7.79 -2.52 14.94
CA PHE A 60 9.05 -2.12 14.33
C PHE A 60 9.20 -0.60 14.39
N THR A 61 10.39 -0.10 14.11
CA THR A 61 10.65 1.33 14.01
C THR A 61 10.83 1.75 12.56
N VAL A 62 10.49 3.01 12.26
CA VAL A 62 10.70 3.65 10.96
C VAL A 62 11.35 5.02 11.15
N SER A 63 12.12 5.48 10.16
CA SER A 63 12.68 6.84 10.14
C SER A 63 12.97 7.27 8.70
N ASP A 64 12.68 8.52 8.38
CA ASP A 64 13.02 9.16 7.09
C ASP A 64 14.51 9.51 7.01
N ARG A 65 15.18 9.65 8.16
CA ARG A 65 16.57 10.09 8.26
C ARG A 65 17.49 8.97 8.76
N GLN A 66 17.69 7.98 7.93
CA GLN A 66 18.52 6.81 8.25
C GLN A 66 19.97 7.16 8.65
N TYR A 67 20.52 8.31 8.18
CA TYR A 67 21.93 8.67 8.33
C TYR A 67 22.19 9.94 9.16
N PHE A 68 21.17 10.72 9.53
CA PHE A 68 21.32 12.05 10.14
C PHE A 68 20.62 12.23 11.49
N GLY A 69 20.42 11.14 12.25
CA GLY A 69 19.98 11.23 13.63
C GLY A 69 18.50 11.66 13.82
N GLY A 70 17.62 11.33 12.88
CA GLY A 70 16.17 11.45 13.12
C GLY A 70 15.73 10.47 14.19
N GLU A 71 14.91 10.91 15.15
CA GLU A 71 14.35 10.02 16.15
C GLU A 71 13.41 9.01 15.46
N PRO A 72 13.65 7.70 15.58
CA PRO A 72 12.79 6.70 14.97
C PRO A 72 11.44 6.66 15.68
N ILE A 73 10.38 6.45 14.91
CA ILE A 73 9.03 6.26 15.42
C ILE A 73 8.71 4.77 15.54
N LEU A 74 8.11 4.40 16.66
CA LEU A 74 7.59 3.06 16.87
C LEU A 74 6.28 2.89 16.09
N VAL A 75 6.16 1.78 15.37
CA VAL A 75 4.94 1.33 14.71
C VAL A 75 4.49 0.04 15.36
N ILE A 76 3.27 0.02 15.88
CA ILE A 76 2.63 -1.18 16.45
C ILE A 76 1.60 -1.68 15.45
N ASN A 77 1.75 -2.92 15.00
CA ASN A 77 0.82 -3.52 14.06
C ASN A 77 -0.48 -3.97 14.78
N ALA A 78 -1.51 -3.18 14.63
CA ALA A 78 -2.85 -3.45 15.14
C ALA A 78 -3.84 -3.83 14.01
N SER A 79 -3.34 -4.19 12.82
CA SER A 79 -4.18 -4.54 11.66
C SER A 79 -4.87 -5.90 11.81
N GLY A 80 -4.47 -6.73 12.78
CA GLY A 80 -4.92 -8.11 12.94
C GLY A 80 -4.33 -9.07 11.90
N GLN A 81 -3.45 -8.61 11.01
CA GLN A 81 -2.75 -9.43 10.03
C GLN A 81 -1.25 -9.41 10.30
N PRO A 82 -0.56 -10.56 10.22
CA PRO A 82 0.90 -10.58 10.29
C PRO A 82 1.49 -9.79 9.13
N PHE A 83 2.59 -9.11 9.38
CA PHE A 83 3.34 -8.38 8.36
C PHE A 83 4.83 -8.68 8.48
N ASP A 84 5.38 -9.26 7.43
CA ASP A 84 6.81 -9.55 7.35
C ASP A 84 7.54 -8.34 6.76
N LEU A 85 8.49 -7.81 7.54
CA LEU A 85 9.32 -6.71 7.09
C LEU A 85 10.16 -7.10 5.87
N PRO A 86 10.39 -6.15 4.93
CA PRO A 86 11.31 -6.38 3.82
C PRO A 86 12.70 -6.78 4.30
N SER A 87 13.20 -7.92 3.84
CA SER A 87 14.51 -8.43 4.25
C SER A 87 15.69 -7.68 3.64
N ASP A 88 15.44 -6.86 2.60
CA ASP A 88 16.50 -6.11 1.89
C ASP A 88 16.85 -4.77 2.57
N GLY A 89 16.11 -4.35 3.59
CA GLY A 89 16.31 -3.10 4.32
C GLY A 89 16.15 -1.82 3.49
N ASN A 90 15.78 -1.95 2.21
CA ASN A 90 15.64 -0.83 1.27
C ASN A 90 14.21 -0.55 0.86
N THR A 91 13.37 -1.58 0.78
CA THR A 91 11.97 -1.44 0.39
C THR A 91 11.20 -0.67 1.46
N GLU A 92 10.54 0.40 1.07
CA GLU A 92 9.69 1.17 1.95
C GLU A 92 8.39 0.43 2.28
N VAL A 93 7.77 0.83 3.37
CA VAL A 93 6.42 0.42 3.76
C VAL A 93 5.53 1.65 3.88
N GLN A 94 4.29 1.51 3.47
CA GLN A 94 3.24 2.49 3.76
C GLN A 94 2.45 2.01 4.97
N ILE A 95 2.34 2.88 5.97
CA ILE A 95 1.69 2.63 7.25
C ILE A 95 0.55 3.62 7.37
N THR A 96 -0.68 3.13 7.53
CA THR A 96 -1.83 3.98 7.86
C THR A 96 -2.30 3.61 9.26
N GLY A 97 -2.34 4.58 10.17
CA GLY A 97 -2.67 4.34 11.57
C GLY A 97 -2.90 5.62 12.35
N GLU A 98 -3.21 5.47 13.62
CA GLU A 98 -3.44 6.57 14.54
C GLU A 98 -2.17 6.88 15.33
N VAL A 99 -1.83 8.15 15.44
CA VAL A 99 -0.73 8.61 16.31
C VAL A 99 -1.22 8.63 17.75
N ARG A 100 -0.50 7.94 18.64
CA ARG A 100 -0.82 7.88 20.07
C ARG A 100 0.44 8.03 20.90
N ASN A 101 0.34 8.64 22.07
CA ASN A 101 1.39 8.48 23.07
C ASN A 101 1.33 7.06 23.61
N LEU A 102 2.46 6.37 23.66
CA LEU A 102 2.50 4.96 24.03
C LEU A 102 2.21 4.76 25.53
N VAL A 103 1.03 4.22 25.80
CA VAL A 103 0.62 3.72 27.13
C VAL A 103 0.23 2.25 26.92
N LEU A 104 1.15 1.33 27.26
CA LEU A 104 1.01 -0.09 26.92
C LEU A 104 -0.34 -0.69 27.34
N PRO A 105 -0.82 -0.54 28.61
CA PRO A 105 -2.09 -1.13 29.03
C PRO A 105 -3.30 -0.63 28.23
N ASP A 106 -3.26 0.63 27.78
CA ASP A 106 -4.35 1.20 26.99
C ASP A 106 -4.37 0.63 25.57
N ILE A 107 -3.19 0.55 24.92
CA ILE A 107 -3.05 -0.01 23.58
C ILE A 107 -3.39 -1.52 23.59
N GLU A 108 -2.92 -2.28 24.57
CA GLU A 108 -3.26 -3.70 24.69
C GLU A 108 -4.76 -3.94 24.82
N ARG A 109 -5.42 -3.15 25.67
CA ARG A 109 -6.86 -3.26 25.89
C ARG A 109 -7.68 -2.85 24.68
N GLU A 110 -7.31 -1.72 24.04
CA GLU A 110 -8.08 -1.16 22.90
C GLU A 110 -7.95 -2.02 21.65
N PHE A 111 -6.76 -2.54 21.38
CA PHE A 111 -6.46 -3.28 20.15
C PHE A 111 -6.35 -4.80 20.36
N ASN A 112 -6.65 -5.29 21.58
CA ASN A 112 -6.54 -6.72 21.94
C ASN A 112 -5.16 -7.32 21.60
N LEU A 113 -4.11 -6.56 21.91
CA LEU A 113 -2.72 -6.96 21.71
C LEU A 113 -2.11 -7.48 23.00
N LYS A 114 -1.00 -8.22 22.88
CA LYS A 114 -0.13 -8.61 23.99
C LYS A 114 1.27 -8.08 23.71
N LEU A 115 1.65 -7.03 24.40
CA LEU A 115 2.92 -6.35 24.25
C LEU A 115 3.80 -6.71 25.44
N GLN A 116 4.98 -7.26 25.19
CA GLN A 116 5.92 -7.61 26.24
C GLN A 116 6.68 -6.36 26.68
N GLU A 117 6.40 -5.84 27.86
CA GLU A 117 6.90 -4.55 28.38
C GLU A 117 8.42 -4.37 28.20
N GLU A 118 9.17 -5.46 28.30
CA GLU A 118 10.64 -5.47 28.16
C GLU A 118 11.16 -4.90 26.83
N TYR A 119 10.34 -4.97 25.74
CA TYR A 119 10.74 -4.45 24.43
C TYR A 119 10.33 -2.99 24.21
N TYR A 120 9.45 -2.44 25.05
CA TYR A 120 8.83 -1.14 24.79
C TYR A 120 9.26 -0.04 25.76
N GLY A 121 10.11 -0.35 26.76
CA GLY A 121 10.50 0.59 27.81
C GLY A 121 11.00 1.93 27.29
N ASP A 122 11.83 1.92 26.23
CA ASP A 122 12.38 3.14 25.63
C ASP A 122 11.36 3.99 24.86
N TYR A 123 10.17 3.45 24.60
CA TYR A 123 9.12 4.09 23.81
C TYR A 123 7.93 4.57 24.64
N VAL A 124 7.82 4.16 25.90
CA VAL A 124 6.73 4.56 26.80
C VAL A 124 6.66 6.08 26.92
N GLY A 125 5.46 6.62 26.77
CA GLY A 125 5.19 8.05 26.78
C GLY A 125 5.56 8.81 25.51
N LYS A 126 6.24 8.19 24.57
CA LYS A 126 6.58 8.80 23.28
C LYS A 126 5.48 8.57 22.24
N PRO A 127 5.43 9.39 21.16
CA PRO A 127 4.51 9.17 20.07
C PRO A 127 4.84 7.87 19.33
N ALA A 128 3.82 7.09 19.03
CA ALA A 128 3.87 5.85 18.25
C ALA A 128 2.71 5.85 17.25
N ILE A 129 2.85 5.08 16.16
CA ILE A 129 1.78 4.87 15.19
C ILE A 129 1.15 3.51 15.47
N ILE A 130 -0.14 3.50 15.83
CA ILE A 130 -0.91 2.28 15.96
C ILE A 130 -1.49 1.95 14.59
N ALA A 131 -0.81 1.06 13.88
CA ALA A 131 -1.07 0.79 12.48
C ALA A 131 -2.32 -0.08 12.28
N ARG A 132 -3.27 0.43 11.51
CA ARG A 132 -4.45 -0.32 11.04
C ARG A 132 -4.19 -1.00 9.70
N SER A 133 -3.22 -0.50 8.93
CA SER A 133 -2.77 -1.08 7.68
C SER A 133 -1.28 -0.86 7.49
N ILE A 134 -0.60 -1.91 7.03
CA ILE A 134 0.82 -1.87 6.65
C ILE A 134 0.94 -2.56 5.30
N THR A 135 1.55 -1.91 4.32
CA THR A 135 1.66 -2.41 2.96
C THR A 135 3.06 -2.13 2.41
N LEU A 136 3.63 -3.04 1.66
CA LEU A 136 4.89 -2.79 0.94
C LEU A 136 4.71 -1.62 -0.03
N ALA A 137 5.69 -0.73 -0.07
CA ALA A 137 5.67 0.46 -0.90
C ALA A 137 6.96 0.61 -1.75
N PRO A 138 7.29 -0.40 -2.58
CA PRO A 138 8.49 -0.36 -3.41
C PRO A 138 8.40 0.74 -4.48
N ALA A 139 9.56 1.27 -4.88
CA ALA A 139 9.62 2.13 -6.05
C ALA A 139 9.35 1.33 -7.35
N PRO A 140 8.84 1.96 -8.43
CA PRO A 140 8.64 1.28 -9.72
C PRO A 140 9.90 0.58 -10.24
N ALA A 141 11.07 1.18 -10.03
CA ALA A 141 12.36 0.61 -10.41
C ALA A 141 12.73 -0.66 -9.65
N GLU A 142 12.38 -0.77 -8.38
CA GLU A 142 12.62 -1.97 -7.57
C GLU A 142 11.81 -3.14 -8.09
N ILE A 143 10.54 -2.92 -8.40
CA ILE A 143 9.66 -3.95 -8.99
C ILE A 143 10.20 -4.41 -10.33
N ALA A 144 10.64 -3.48 -11.18
CA ALA A 144 11.18 -3.81 -12.49
C ALA A 144 12.53 -4.59 -12.41
N THR A 145 13.32 -4.35 -11.37
CA THR A 145 14.63 -4.98 -11.17
C THR A 145 14.53 -6.34 -10.48
N LYS A 146 13.62 -6.47 -9.50
CA LYS A 146 13.44 -7.69 -8.69
C LYS A 146 11.97 -8.16 -8.69
N PRO A 147 11.35 -8.41 -9.86
CA PRO A 147 9.91 -8.65 -9.96
C PRO A 147 9.45 -9.88 -9.16
N ASN A 148 10.28 -10.91 -9.07
CA ASN A 148 9.96 -12.15 -8.34
C ASN A 148 9.71 -11.90 -6.84
N SER A 149 10.30 -10.86 -6.26
CA SER A 149 10.09 -10.48 -4.87
C SER A 149 8.70 -9.90 -4.62
N TYR A 150 8.01 -9.46 -5.68
CA TYR A 150 6.74 -8.73 -5.61
C TYR A 150 5.55 -9.44 -6.28
N TYR A 151 5.79 -10.48 -7.09
CA TYR A 151 4.69 -11.20 -7.74
C TYR A 151 3.68 -11.76 -6.73
N GLY A 152 2.40 -11.53 -7.01
CA GLY A 152 1.28 -11.95 -6.17
C GLY A 152 1.06 -11.12 -4.91
N LYS A 153 1.93 -10.14 -4.61
CA LYS A 153 1.80 -9.29 -3.43
C LYS A 153 0.97 -8.06 -3.74
N LYS A 154 0.07 -7.70 -2.83
CA LYS A 154 -0.61 -6.40 -2.82
C LYS A 154 0.34 -5.37 -2.25
N LEU A 155 0.50 -4.25 -2.96
CA LEU A 155 1.42 -3.18 -2.58
C LEU A 155 0.92 -1.81 -3.06
N VAL A 156 1.59 -0.77 -2.59
CA VAL A 156 1.37 0.60 -3.02
C VAL A 156 2.60 1.05 -3.79
N VAL A 157 2.41 1.56 -4.99
CA VAL A 157 3.50 2.09 -5.82
C VAL A 157 3.26 3.56 -6.08
N THR A 158 4.19 4.43 -5.68
CA THR A 158 4.12 5.85 -5.98
C THR A 158 5.10 6.20 -7.10
N GLY A 159 4.64 6.98 -8.05
CA GLY A 159 5.47 7.43 -9.17
C GLY A 159 4.77 8.46 -10.05
N ALA A 160 5.56 9.12 -10.90
CA ALA A 160 5.02 10.01 -11.91
C ALA A 160 4.38 9.21 -13.05
N VAL A 161 3.24 9.65 -13.50
CA VAL A 161 2.52 9.04 -14.65
C VAL A 161 3.24 9.37 -15.94
N GLU A 162 3.50 8.35 -16.74
CA GLU A 162 4.02 8.46 -18.10
C GLU A 162 3.18 7.64 -19.07
N ASN A 163 3.22 7.98 -20.35
CA ASN A 163 2.64 7.20 -21.46
C ASN A 163 1.20 6.71 -21.18
N ILE A 164 0.26 7.61 -21.08
CA ILE A 164 -1.16 7.28 -20.97
C ILE A 164 -1.65 6.74 -22.31
N GLN A 165 -1.87 5.43 -22.39
CA GLN A 165 -2.40 4.76 -23.58
C GLN A 165 -3.94 4.76 -23.62
N SER A 166 -4.56 4.74 -22.43
CA SER A 166 -6.01 4.85 -22.24
C SER A 166 -6.30 5.26 -20.79
N PRO A 167 -7.55 5.63 -20.46
CA PRO A 167 -7.92 5.96 -19.07
C PRO A 167 -7.64 4.88 -18.04
N VAL A 168 -7.44 3.63 -18.47
CA VAL A 168 -7.17 2.46 -17.60
C VAL A 168 -5.78 1.89 -17.77
N LEU A 169 -4.96 2.42 -18.71
CA LEU A 169 -3.65 1.86 -19.05
C LEU A 169 -2.61 2.97 -19.20
N PHE A 170 -1.66 2.99 -18.29
CA PHE A 170 -0.56 3.96 -18.28
C PHE A 170 0.70 3.34 -17.66
N SER A 171 1.81 4.03 -17.69
CA SER A 171 3.02 3.61 -16.99
C SER A 171 3.39 4.59 -15.88
N LEU A 172 4.06 4.07 -14.84
CA LEU A 172 4.73 4.87 -13.82
C LEU A 172 6.21 4.98 -14.16
N GLN A 173 6.74 6.18 -13.99
CA GLN A 173 8.13 6.49 -14.29
C GLN A 173 9.07 5.57 -13.55
N LYS A 174 10.03 5.02 -14.31
CA LYS A 174 11.25 4.41 -13.82
C LYS A 174 12.36 5.45 -13.91
N ASN A 175 13.20 5.57 -12.89
CA ASN A 175 14.36 6.47 -12.94
C ASN A 175 15.10 6.34 -14.28
N GLN A 176 15.43 7.47 -14.90
CA GLN A 176 15.84 7.69 -16.30
C GLN A 176 17.03 6.87 -16.85
N LEU A 177 17.60 5.94 -16.10
CA LEU A 177 18.89 5.32 -16.44
C LEU A 177 18.83 4.01 -17.21
N LEU A 178 17.65 3.39 -17.40
CA LEU A 178 17.54 2.10 -18.12
C LEU A 178 16.26 2.05 -18.97
N ASP A 179 16.43 1.94 -20.26
CA ASP A 179 15.53 1.51 -21.34
C ASP A 179 14.10 2.10 -21.51
N GLY A 180 13.74 3.16 -20.80
CA GLY A 180 12.56 3.97 -21.14
C GLY A 180 11.16 3.38 -20.91
N SER A 181 11.00 2.12 -20.49
CA SER A 181 9.70 1.55 -20.19
C SER A 181 9.44 1.53 -18.69
N GLY A 182 8.56 2.41 -18.21
CA GLY A 182 8.10 2.45 -16.83
C GLY A 182 7.35 1.17 -16.41
N LEU A 183 6.95 1.10 -15.16
CA LEU A 183 6.07 0.03 -14.67
C LEU A 183 4.68 0.21 -15.26
N LEU A 184 4.23 -0.77 -16.05
CA LEU A 184 2.89 -0.73 -16.64
C LEU A 184 1.84 -0.90 -15.55
N VAL A 185 0.82 -0.06 -15.57
CA VAL A 185 -0.34 -0.07 -14.67
C VAL A 185 -1.59 -0.31 -15.48
N LEU A 186 -2.40 -1.26 -15.07
CA LEU A 186 -3.72 -1.52 -15.62
C LEU A 186 -4.78 -1.44 -14.53
N LEU A 187 -5.75 -0.55 -14.71
CA LEU A 187 -6.94 -0.43 -13.87
C LEU A 187 -8.08 -1.31 -14.42
N LYS A 188 -8.90 -1.83 -13.54
CA LYS A 188 -10.11 -2.55 -13.92
C LYS A 188 -11.21 -1.63 -14.45
N THR A 189 -11.29 -0.43 -13.89
CA THR A 189 -12.24 0.63 -14.27
C THR A 189 -11.50 1.98 -14.32
N PRO A 190 -11.94 2.91 -15.16
CA PRO A 190 -11.37 4.25 -15.16
C PRO A 190 -11.45 4.88 -13.76
N PRO A 191 -10.43 5.63 -13.34
CA PRO A 191 -10.45 6.31 -12.06
C PRO A 191 -11.50 7.44 -12.07
N THR A 192 -12.01 7.78 -10.89
CA THR A 192 -13.00 8.86 -10.72
C THR A 192 -12.44 10.24 -11.00
N VAL A 193 -11.13 10.42 -10.84
CA VAL A 193 -10.39 11.65 -11.15
C VAL A 193 -9.48 11.37 -12.33
N ALA A 194 -9.47 12.28 -13.29
CA ALA A 194 -8.59 12.16 -14.46
C ALA A 194 -7.13 12.15 -14.04
N ILE A 195 -6.36 11.24 -14.62
CA ILE A 195 -4.91 11.13 -14.42
C ILE A 195 -4.24 11.85 -15.59
N ASN A 196 -3.22 12.65 -15.30
CA ASN A 196 -2.45 13.40 -16.28
C ASN A 196 -0.99 12.94 -16.29
N GLU A 197 -0.33 13.06 -17.44
CA GLU A 197 1.12 12.82 -17.54
C GLU A 197 1.89 13.80 -16.66
N GLY A 198 2.93 13.32 -16.01
CA GLY A 198 3.72 14.05 -15.01
C GLY A 198 3.10 14.12 -13.62
N GLN A 199 1.84 13.75 -13.46
CA GLN A 199 1.19 13.73 -12.15
C GLN A 199 1.78 12.62 -11.27
N ILE A 200 2.06 12.94 -10.00
CA ILE A 200 2.44 11.92 -9.00
C ILE A 200 1.17 11.23 -8.50
N VAL A 201 1.17 9.91 -8.55
CA VAL A 201 0.06 9.09 -8.08
C VAL A 201 0.56 7.95 -7.19
N ALA A 202 -0.25 7.56 -6.23
CA ALA A 202 -0.11 6.31 -5.48
C ALA A 202 -1.11 5.29 -6.05
N VAL A 203 -0.60 4.13 -6.44
CA VAL A 203 -1.37 3.05 -7.05
C VAL A 203 -1.36 1.85 -6.14
N VAL A 204 -2.52 1.41 -5.68
CA VAL A 204 -2.71 0.19 -4.90
C VAL A 204 -3.04 -0.94 -5.86
N GLY A 205 -2.33 -2.06 -5.79
CA GLY A 205 -2.57 -3.18 -6.68
C GLY A 205 -1.69 -4.40 -6.43
N VAL A 206 -1.80 -5.38 -7.32
CA VAL A 206 -1.05 -6.63 -7.26
C VAL A 206 -0.11 -6.72 -8.46
N VAL A 207 1.15 -7.05 -8.20
CA VAL A 207 2.15 -7.24 -9.27
C VAL A 207 2.03 -8.64 -9.85
N ARG A 208 2.02 -8.74 -11.18
CA ARG A 208 2.03 -10.01 -11.94
C ARG A 208 2.97 -9.93 -13.13
N PRO A 209 3.42 -11.07 -13.66
CA PRO A 209 4.02 -11.12 -14.99
C PRO A 209 3.02 -10.65 -16.04
N PHE A 210 3.46 -9.88 -17.03
CA PHE A 210 2.60 -9.47 -18.14
C PHE A 210 2.41 -10.63 -19.13
N VAL A 211 1.16 -11.09 -19.24
CA VAL A 211 0.71 -12.07 -20.24
C VAL A 211 -0.55 -11.51 -20.89
N ALA A 212 -0.43 -10.97 -22.12
CA ALA A 212 -1.52 -10.23 -22.77
C ALA A 212 -2.85 -11.00 -22.79
N ALA A 213 -2.83 -12.30 -23.15
CA ALA A 213 -4.04 -13.11 -23.23
C ALA A 213 -4.74 -13.31 -21.87
N GLU A 214 -3.97 -13.40 -20.77
CA GLU A 214 -4.53 -13.52 -19.42
C GLU A 214 -5.16 -12.21 -18.98
N VAL A 215 -4.47 -11.09 -19.22
CA VAL A 215 -4.94 -9.75 -18.92
C VAL A 215 -6.22 -9.41 -19.67
N GLU A 216 -6.28 -9.67 -21.01
CA GLU A 216 -7.48 -9.48 -21.82
C GLU A 216 -8.68 -10.26 -21.25
N ARG A 217 -8.46 -11.53 -20.88
CA ARG A 217 -9.52 -12.38 -20.33
C ARG A 217 -10.01 -11.91 -18.96
N GLU A 218 -9.09 -11.58 -18.05
CA GLU A 218 -9.42 -11.23 -16.66
C GLU A 218 -10.05 -9.83 -16.55
N TYR A 219 -9.52 -8.88 -17.31
CA TYR A 219 -9.95 -7.48 -17.28
C TYR A 219 -11.01 -7.14 -18.32
N LYS A 220 -11.39 -8.12 -19.17
CA LYS A 220 -12.36 -7.97 -20.26
C LYS A 220 -12.00 -6.80 -21.19
N VAL A 221 -10.72 -6.53 -21.36
CA VAL A 221 -10.21 -5.59 -22.35
C VAL A 221 -10.02 -6.29 -23.68
N ASN A 222 -10.35 -5.59 -24.77
CA ASN A 222 -10.18 -6.09 -26.12
C ASN A 222 -9.25 -5.12 -26.85
N TRP A 223 -7.94 -5.39 -26.78
CA TRP A 223 -6.95 -4.60 -27.49
C TRP A 223 -6.97 -4.95 -28.99
N ASP A 224 -6.89 -3.93 -29.83
CA ASP A 224 -6.62 -4.18 -31.24
C ASP A 224 -5.24 -4.84 -31.42
N LEU A 225 -5.05 -5.50 -32.57
CA LEU A 225 -3.82 -6.26 -32.84
C LEU A 225 -2.55 -5.41 -32.81
N LYS A 226 -2.65 -4.11 -33.11
CA LYS A 226 -1.51 -3.19 -33.08
C LYS A 226 -1.12 -2.87 -31.65
N VAL A 227 -2.07 -2.49 -30.80
CA VAL A 227 -1.84 -2.22 -29.37
C VAL A 227 -1.33 -3.47 -28.68
N LYS A 228 -1.95 -4.63 -28.94
CA LYS A 228 -1.51 -5.90 -28.34
C LYS A 228 -0.05 -6.21 -28.68
N ARG A 229 0.34 -6.10 -29.95
CA ARG A 229 1.74 -6.33 -30.38
C ARG A 229 2.70 -5.32 -29.76
N GLN A 230 2.32 -4.07 -29.62
CA GLN A 230 3.13 -3.05 -28.95
C GLN A 230 3.36 -3.39 -27.48
N LEU A 231 2.29 -3.76 -26.75
CA LEU A 231 2.37 -4.18 -25.36
C LEU A 231 3.20 -5.45 -25.18
N GLU A 232 2.99 -6.48 -26.01
CA GLU A 232 3.77 -7.70 -25.99
C GLU A 232 5.25 -7.43 -26.28
N THR A 233 5.57 -6.53 -27.19
CA THR A 233 6.97 -6.16 -27.48
C THR A 233 7.61 -5.42 -26.33
N ALA A 234 6.90 -4.44 -25.72
CA ALA A 234 7.45 -3.59 -24.69
C ALA A 234 7.51 -4.28 -23.31
N TYR A 235 6.54 -5.15 -23.00
CA TYR A 235 6.33 -5.67 -21.63
C TYR A 235 6.38 -7.19 -21.52
N LYS A 236 6.75 -7.92 -22.57
CA LYS A 236 6.90 -9.38 -22.50
C LYS A 236 7.81 -9.80 -21.35
N ASN A 237 7.30 -10.67 -20.48
CA ASN A 237 7.98 -11.14 -19.27
C ASN A 237 8.39 -10.05 -18.27
N ARG A 238 7.81 -8.85 -18.39
CA ARG A 238 8.01 -7.76 -17.40
C ARG A 238 6.87 -7.75 -16.39
N PRO A 239 7.09 -7.15 -15.21
CA PRO A 239 6.01 -6.96 -14.24
C PRO A 239 4.98 -5.94 -14.75
N ILE A 240 3.72 -6.21 -14.43
CA ILE A 240 2.60 -5.27 -14.54
C ILE A 240 1.95 -5.12 -13.18
N LEU A 241 1.52 -3.90 -12.85
CA LEU A 241 0.72 -3.62 -11.66
C LEU A 241 -0.76 -3.62 -12.05
N LEU A 242 -1.48 -4.63 -11.58
CA LEU A 242 -2.93 -4.72 -11.70
C LEU A 242 -3.56 -3.90 -10.59
N ALA A 243 -4.02 -2.70 -10.94
CA ALA A 243 -4.43 -1.68 -9.99
C ALA A 243 -5.88 -1.84 -9.56
N GLU A 244 -6.10 -1.77 -8.24
CA GLU A 244 -7.41 -1.72 -7.60
C GLU A 244 -7.87 -0.27 -7.40
N ALA A 245 -6.92 0.63 -7.09
CA ALA A 245 -7.18 2.04 -6.84
C ALA A 245 -5.98 2.91 -7.22
N VAL A 246 -6.27 4.16 -7.57
CA VAL A 246 -5.27 5.20 -7.84
C VAL A 246 -5.68 6.47 -7.11
N TYR A 247 -4.73 7.08 -6.43
CA TYR A 247 -4.95 8.32 -5.67
C TYR A 247 -3.91 9.36 -6.10
N PRO A 248 -4.29 10.64 -6.24
CA PRO A 248 -3.30 11.70 -6.32
C PRO A 248 -2.39 11.63 -5.10
N SER A 249 -1.09 11.82 -5.32
CA SER A 249 -0.09 11.87 -4.25
C SER A 249 0.77 13.10 -4.46
N GLU A 250 1.23 13.68 -3.37
CA GLU A 250 2.28 14.69 -3.46
C GLU A 250 3.63 13.97 -3.49
N SER A 251 4.61 14.56 -4.17
CA SER A 251 5.99 14.05 -4.12
C SER A 251 6.49 14.20 -2.69
N LEU A 252 6.96 13.11 -2.11
CA LEU A 252 7.69 13.11 -0.85
C LEU A 252 9.13 13.59 -1.07
#